data_c353d3a230564768d01e6377aab47fbb
#
_entry.id   c353d3a230564768d01e6377aab47fbb
#
_cell.length_a   1.000
_cell.length_b   1.000
_cell.length_c   1.000
_cell.angle_alpha   90.00
_cell.angle_beta   90.00
_cell.angle_gamma   90.00
#
_symmetry.space_group_name_H-M   'P 1'
#
loop_
_entity.id
_entity.type
_entity.pdbx_description
1 polymer ?
#
loop_
_entity_poly.entity_id
_entity_poly.type
_entity_poly.pdbx_seq_one_letter_code
_entity_poly.pdbx_strand_id
1 'polypeptide(L)'
;MRGLYRPLYLTETPIVFTSRQAAELIKYAANTFLATKITFINEIADLCEAVDADIQDVARGIGLDGRIGRKFLHAGPGYGGSCFPKDTLALVKTAADMERPLRIVETVIDINTKRKARMADKIIQTCDGVAGKTIAVLGVTFKPNTDDMRDSPSLDIIAGLQNAGAHIRAYDPEGM
;
A
#
# COMPACT_ATOMS: atom_id res chain seq x y z
N MET A 1 30.39 -11.53 -9.67
CA MET A 1 29.27 -10.81 -9.02
C MET A 1 29.72 -10.04 -7.78
N ARG A 2 30.28 -10.64 -6.71
CA ARG A 2 30.69 -9.87 -5.51
C ARG A 2 31.57 -8.65 -5.82
N GLY A 3 32.61 -8.82 -6.68
CA GLY A 3 33.50 -7.73 -7.05
C GLY A 3 32.82 -6.61 -7.85
N LEU A 4 31.78 -6.95 -8.63
CA LEU A 4 31.02 -5.98 -9.42
C LEU A 4 30.16 -5.04 -8.54
N TYR A 5 29.58 -5.58 -7.47
CA TYR A 5 28.70 -4.82 -6.58
C TYR A 5 29.45 -4.16 -5.40
N ARG A 6 30.72 -4.53 -5.17
CA ARG A 6 31.53 -4.00 -4.07
C ARG A 6 31.60 -2.45 -4.00
N PRO A 7 31.71 -1.74 -5.14
CA PRO A 7 31.80 -0.27 -5.10
C PRO A 7 30.52 0.43 -4.63
N LEU A 8 29.37 -0.24 -4.63
CA LEU A 8 28.10 0.33 -4.24
C LEU A 8 27.87 0.36 -2.72
N TYR A 9 28.79 -0.24 -1.95
CA TYR A 9 28.61 -0.38 -0.50
C TYR A 9 29.90 -0.08 0.25
N LEU A 10 29.81 0.83 1.21
CA LEU A 10 30.93 1.17 2.12
C LEU A 10 31.14 0.12 3.23
N THR A 11 30.12 -0.71 3.48
CA THR A 11 30.16 -1.82 4.45
C THR A 11 29.74 -3.11 3.75
N GLU A 12 30.09 -4.26 4.33
CA GLU A 12 29.72 -5.57 3.78
C GLU A 12 28.20 -5.68 3.64
N THR A 13 27.73 -5.69 2.39
CA THR A 13 26.33 -5.99 2.11
C THR A 13 26.13 -7.49 2.06
N PRO A 14 25.12 -8.02 2.76
CA PRO A 14 24.81 -9.44 2.68
C PRO A 14 24.35 -9.78 1.27
N ILE A 15 25.17 -10.55 0.54
CA ILE A 15 24.83 -11.09 -0.77
C ILE A 15 24.45 -12.55 -0.58
N VAL A 16 23.20 -12.89 -0.93
CA VAL A 16 22.71 -14.26 -0.90
C VAL A 16 22.87 -14.87 -2.29
N PHE A 17 23.65 -15.93 -2.40
CA PHE A 17 23.75 -16.75 -3.61
C PHE A 17 22.76 -17.91 -3.49
N THR A 18 21.80 -17.99 -4.42
CA THR A 18 20.73 -18.99 -4.37
C THR A 18 20.31 -19.40 -5.79
N SER A 19 19.34 -20.31 -5.90
CA SER A 19 18.76 -20.67 -7.20
C SER A 19 18.00 -19.49 -7.82
N ARG A 20 17.82 -19.51 -9.15
CA ARG A 20 16.99 -18.51 -9.86
C ARG A 20 15.60 -18.41 -9.28
N GLN A 21 14.95 -19.55 -9.08
CA GLN A 21 13.58 -19.64 -8.55
C GLN A 21 13.48 -19.01 -7.16
N ALA A 22 14.44 -19.30 -6.27
CA ALA A 22 14.46 -18.68 -4.95
C ALA A 22 14.74 -17.17 -5.02
N ALA A 23 15.63 -16.71 -5.91
CA ALA A 23 15.90 -15.29 -6.08
C ALA A 23 14.65 -14.51 -6.55
N GLU A 24 13.88 -15.06 -7.48
CA GLU A 24 12.62 -14.50 -7.94
C GLU A 24 11.57 -14.47 -6.81
N LEU A 25 11.39 -15.60 -6.13
CA LEU A 25 10.45 -15.70 -5.01
C LEU A 25 10.79 -14.76 -3.85
N ILE A 26 12.05 -14.54 -3.54
CA ILE A 26 12.49 -13.57 -2.50
C ILE A 26 11.92 -12.19 -2.79
N LYS A 27 11.98 -11.72 -4.05
CA LYS A 27 11.46 -10.41 -4.43
C LYS A 27 9.95 -10.31 -4.25
N TYR A 28 9.20 -11.28 -4.77
CA TYR A 28 7.74 -11.30 -4.67
C TYR A 28 7.27 -11.45 -3.22
N ALA A 29 7.87 -12.38 -2.47
CA ALA A 29 7.54 -12.61 -1.07
C ALA A 29 7.81 -11.37 -0.21
N ALA A 30 8.95 -10.68 -0.42
CA ALA A 30 9.27 -9.46 0.31
C ALA A 30 8.24 -8.36 0.06
N ASN A 31 7.91 -8.07 -1.21
CA ASN A 31 6.91 -7.04 -1.53
C ASN A 31 5.52 -7.39 -1.02
N THR A 32 5.14 -8.65 -1.11
CA THR A 32 3.86 -9.15 -0.59
C THR A 32 3.77 -9.05 0.93
N PHE A 33 4.86 -9.35 1.65
CA PHE A 33 4.91 -9.18 3.09
C PHE A 33 4.78 -7.71 3.50
N LEU A 34 5.42 -6.79 2.77
CA LEU A 34 5.27 -5.36 3.01
C LEU A 34 3.83 -4.87 2.73
N ALA A 35 3.20 -5.35 1.66
CA ALA A 35 1.79 -5.09 1.37
C ALA A 35 0.87 -5.61 2.49
N THR A 36 1.17 -6.79 3.04
CA THR A 36 0.45 -7.37 4.19
C THR A 36 0.57 -6.48 5.42
N LYS A 37 1.75 -5.95 5.73
CA LYS A 37 1.94 -5.02 6.86
C LYS A 37 1.09 -3.75 6.71
N ILE A 38 1.05 -3.17 5.51
CA ILE A 38 0.23 -1.98 5.22
C ILE A 38 -1.25 -2.32 5.38
N THR A 39 -1.70 -3.44 4.82
CA THR A 39 -3.11 -3.85 4.93
C THR A 39 -3.49 -4.12 6.37
N PHE A 40 -2.65 -4.82 7.13
CA PHE A 40 -2.87 -5.07 8.55
C PHE A 40 -3.01 -3.77 9.35
N ILE A 41 -2.08 -2.83 9.22
CA ILE A 41 -2.15 -1.58 9.98
C ILE A 41 -3.35 -0.72 9.57
N ASN A 42 -3.80 -0.84 8.32
CA ASN A 42 -5.00 -0.17 7.84
C ASN A 42 -6.27 -0.72 8.49
N GLU A 43 -6.39 -2.03 8.67
CA GLU A 43 -7.53 -2.64 9.40
C GLU A 43 -7.50 -2.27 10.88
N ILE A 44 -6.31 -2.24 11.49
CA ILE A 44 -6.14 -1.77 12.87
C ILE A 44 -6.55 -0.30 13.01
N ALA A 45 -6.27 0.54 12.00
CA ALA A 45 -6.71 1.93 12.00
C ALA A 45 -8.24 2.06 12.02
N ASP A 46 -8.94 1.25 11.23
CA ASP A 46 -10.41 1.22 11.22
C ASP A 46 -10.96 0.79 12.60
N LEU A 47 -10.31 -0.16 13.27
CA LEU A 47 -10.67 -0.54 14.64
C LEU A 47 -10.36 0.57 15.65
N CYS A 48 -9.21 1.23 15.53
CA CYS A 48 -8.84 2.35 16.40
C CYS A 48 -9.89 3.48 16.34
N GLU A 49 -10.38 3.81 15.16
CA GLU A 49 -11.47 4.79 15.00
C GLU A 49 -12.75 4.36 15.73
N ALA A 50 -13.06 3.07 15.73
CA ALA A 50 -14.26 2.56 16.38
C ALA A 50 -14.17 2.53 17.93
N VAL A 51 -12.95 2.47 18.48
CA VAL A 51 -12.72 2.41 19.94
C VAL A 51 -12.05 3.66 20.50
N ASP A 52 -11.99 4.74 19.71
CA ASP A 52 -11.39 6.04 20.07
C ASP A 52 -9.92 5.92 20.51
N ALA A 53 -9.13 5.13 19.76
CA ALA A 53 -7.68 4.95 19.98
C ALA A 53 -6.86 5.62 18.88
N ASP A 54 -5.65 6.07 19.21
CA ASP A 54 -4.72 6.63 18.23
C ASP A 54 -3.93 5.52 17.53
N ILE A 55 -4.13 5.38 16.22
CA ILE A 55 -3.40 4.43 15.38
C ILE A 55 -1.88 4.68 15.39
N GLN A 56 -1.43 5.93 15.56
CA GLN A 56 -0.01 6.24 15.60
C GLN A 56 0.65 5.67 16.86
N ASP A 57 -0.07 5.70 17.98
CA ASP A 57 0.40 5.10 19.24
C ASP A 57 0.46 3.58 19.12
N VAL A 58 -0.56 2.96 18.52
CA VAL A 58 -0.58 1.52 18.27
C VAL A 58 0.56 1.10 17.35
N ALA A 59 0.72 1.79 16.21
CA ALA A 59 1.80 1.51 15.26
C ALA A 59 3.19 1.70 15.88
N ARG A 60 3.36 2.75 16.68
CA ARG A 60 4.60 2.98 17.44
C ARG A 60 4.86 1.87 18.45
N GLY A 61 3.83 1.48 19.21
CA GLY A 61 3.93 0.45 20.24
C GLY A 61 4.34 -0.90 19.68
N ILE A 62 3.60 -1.41 18.70
CA ILE A 62 3.93 -2.71 18.07
C ILE A 62 5.26 -2.66 17.31
N GLY A 63 5.61 -1.50 16.73
CA GLY A 63 6.85 -1.29 16.00
C GLY A 63 8.11 -1.29 16.85
N LEU A 64 8.00 -1.22 18.20
CA LEU A 64 9.14 -1.38 19.12
C LEU A 64 9.63 -2.83 19.19
N ASP A 65 8.77 -3.80 18.91
CA ASP A 65 9.19 -5.20 18.82
C ASP A 65 10.04 -5.37 17.54
N GLY A 66 11.32 -5.74 17.74
CA GLY A 66 12.28 -5.93 16.63
C GLY A 66 11.86 -7.00 15.63
N ARG A 67 10.97 -7.94 16.00
CA ARG A 67 10.41 -8.96 15.12
C ARG A 67 9.40 -8.37 14.13
N ILE A 68 8.72 -7.27 14.51
CA ILE A 68 7.76 -6.53 13.68
C ILE A 68 8.46 -5.39 12.95
N GLY A 69 9.17 -4.54 13.68
CA GLY A 69 9.86 -3.36 13.17
C GLY A 69 8.91 -2.23 12.77
N ARG A 70 9.39 -1.00 12.82
CA ARG A 70 8.59 0.23 12.63
C ARG A 70 8.19 0.52 11.18
N LYS A 71 8.91 -0.03 10.20
CA LYS A 71 8.67 0.28 8.78
C LYS A 71 7.40 -0.40 8.27
N PHE A 72 6.67 0.31 7.38
CA PHE A 72 5.43 -0.16 6.74
C PHE A 72 4.26 -0.35 7.73
N LEU A 73 4.23 0.44 8.81
CA LEU A 73 3.13 0.52 9.77
C LEU A 73 2.43 1.90 9.72
N HIS A 74 2.45 2.58 8.58
CA HIS A 74 1.74 3.82 8.38
C HIS A 74 0.37 3.55 7.78
N ALA A 75 -0.69 3.82 8.55
CA ALA A 75 -2.05 3.69 8.05
C ALA A 75 -2.36 4.75 7.00
N GLY A 76 -3.14 4.37 6.00
CA GLY A 76 -3.51 5.24 4.89
C GLY A 76 -4.65 4.65 4.05
N PRO A 77 -4.94 5.24 2.89
CA PRO A 77 -6.07 4.84 2.04
C PRO A 77 -5.84 3.52 1.27
N GLY A 78 -4.71 2.90 1.42
CA GLY A 78 -4.29 1.69 0.73
C GLY A 78 -2.91 1.84 0.09
N TYR A 79 -2.39 0.74 -0.44
CA TYR A 79 -1.16 0.78 -1.23
C TYR A 79 -1.46 0.85 -2.73
N GLY A 80 -0.52 1.44 -3.48
CA GLY A 80 -0.53 1.55 -4.92
C GLY A 80 0.88 1.43 -5.50
N GLY A 81 1.12 2.06 -6.64
CA GLY A 81 2.37 2.06 -7.35
C GLY A 81 2.59 0.84 -8.22
N SER A 82 3.69 0.84 -8.94
CA SER A 82 4.02 -0.17 -9.94
C SER A 82 4.49 -1.52 -9.39
N CYS A 83 4.83 -1.61 -8.10
CA CYS A 83 5.45 -2.81 -7.54
C CYS A 83 4.46 -3.68 -6.77
N PHE A 84 3.83 -3.15 -5.70
CA PHE A 84 3.01 -3.98 -4.81
C PHE A 84 1.80 -4.60 -5.51
N PRO A 85 0.97 -3.86 -6.28
CA PRO A 85 -0.16 -4.47 -6.97
C PRO A 85 0.27 -5.55 -7.95
N LYS A 86 1.26 -5.26 -8.78
CA LYS A 86 1.77 -6.19 -9.79
C LYS A 86 2.39 -7.45 -9.16
N ASP A 87 3.22 -7.29 -8.13
CA ASP A 87 3.97 -8.39 -7.54
C ASP A 87 3.07 -9.31 -6.71
N THR A 88 2.06 -8.75 -6.00
CA THR A 88 1.08 -9.56 -5.27
C THR A 88 0.20 -10.37 -6.22
N LEU A 89 -0.31 -9.76 -7.31
CA LEU A 89 -1.10 -10.44 -8.33
C LEU A 89 -0.29 -11.54 -9.05
N ALA A 90 0.97 -11.26 -9.42
CA ALA A 90 1.84 -12.23 -10.08
C ALA A 90 2.13 -13.43 -9.16
N LEU A 91 2.35 -13.19 -7.85
CA LEU A 91 2.60 -14.25 -6.89
C LEU A 91 1.35 -15.15 -6.70
N VAL A 92 0.17 -14.56 -6.59
CA VAL A 92 -1.10 -15.31 -6.50
C VAL A 92 -1.33 -16.15 -7.75
N LYS A 93 -1.11 -15.56 -8.94
CA LYS A 93 -1.24 -16.30 -10.19
C LYS A 93 -0.26 -17.48 -10.26
N THR A 94 1.01 -17.26 -9.95
CA THR A 94 2.02 -18.32 -9.93
C THR A 94 1.64 -19.45 -8.95
N ALA A 95 1.13 -19.09 -7.78
CA ALA A 95 0.68 -20.06 -6.78
C ALA A 95 -0.53 -20.86 -7.26
N ALA A 96 -1.49 -20.21 -7.93
CA ALA A 96 -2.65 -20.87 -8.51
C ALA A 96 -2.25 -21.84 -9.64
N ASP A 97 -1.34 -21.43 -10.53
CA ASP A 97 -0.80 -22.26 -11.62
C ASP A 97 -0.09 -23.53 -11.09
N MET A 98 0.43 -23.46 -9.86
CA MET A 98 1.06 -24.59 -9.16
C MET A 98 0.12 -25.32 -8.19
N GLU A 99 -1.18 -25.03 -8.19
CA GLU A 99 -2.17 -25.60 -7.28
C GLU A 99 -1.83 -25.41 -5.79
N ARG A 100 -1.22 -24.29 -5.44
CA ARG A 100 -0.82 -23.92 -4.08
C ARG A 100 -1.30 -22.51 -3.73
N PRO A 101 -2.63 -22.31 -3.54
CA PRO A 101 -3.21 -20.99 -3.33
C PRO A 101 -2.65 -20.28 -2.08
N LEU A 102 -2.39 -18.99 -2.19
CA LEU A 102 -1.87 -18.14 -1.12
C LEU A 102 -2.99 -17.29 -0.51
N ARG A 103 -3.79 -17.88 0.37
CA ARG A 103 -5.01 -17.29 0.94
C ARG A 103 -4.79 -15.94 1.61
N ILE A 104 -3.68 -15.78 2.36
CA ILE A 104 -3.34 -14.50 2.99
C ILE A 104 -3.15 -13.42 1.93
N VAL A 105 -2.44 -13.73 0.84
CA VAL A 105 -2.15 -12.76 -0.21
C VAL A 105 -3.41 -12.36 -0.99
N GLU A 106 -4.26 -13.34 -1.30
CA GLU A 106 -5.58 -13.12 -1.91
C GLU A 106 -6.42 -12.16 -1.06
N THR A 107 -6.45 -12.40 0.26
CA THR A 107 -7.16 -11.54 1.23
C THR A 107 -6.58 -10.14 1.29
N VAL A 108 -5.25 -9.99 1.30
CA VAL A 108 -4.58 -8.68 1.30
C VAL A 108 -4.95 -7.86 0.08
N ILE A 109 -4.99 -8.48 -1.10
CA ILE A 109 -5.39 -7.81 -2.35
C ILE A 109 -6.85 -7.35 -2.28
N ASP A 110 -7.76 -8.23 -1.83
CA ASP A 110 -9.18 -7.93 -1.71
C ASP A 110 -9.44 -6.77 -0.73
N ILE A 111 -8.84 -6.82 0.46
CA ILE A 111 -8.97 -5.77 1.48
C ILE A 111 -8.44 -4.43 0.95
N ASN A 112 -7.26 -4.42 0.31
CA ASN A 112 -6.68 -3.19 -0.23
C ASN A 112 -7.58 -2.56 -1.32
N THR A 113 -8.15 -3.38 -2.19
CA THR A 113 -9.07 -2.92 -3.23
C THR A 113 -10.34 -2.31 -2.62
N LYS A 114 -10.95 -3.01 -1.68
CA LYS A 114 -12.17 -2.53 -0.98
C LYS A 114 -11.89 -1.27 -0.17
N ARG A 115 -10.72 -1.16 0.46
CA ARG A 115 -10.35 0.01 1.25
C ARG A 115 -10.32 1.28 0.42
N LYS A 116 -9.73 1.26 -0.77
CA LYS A 116 -9.69 2.43 -1.66
C LYS A 116 -11.08 2.98 -1.96
N ALA A 117 -12.04 2.11 -2.30
CA ALA A 117 -13.43 2.51 -2.52
C ALA A 117 -14.08 3.07 -1.23
N ARG A 118 -13.90 2.40 -0.09
CA ARG A 118 -14.43 2.84 1.22
C ARG A 118 -13.92 4.21 1.66
N MET A 119 -12.74 4.66 1.21
CA MET A 119 -12.26 6.01 1.53
C MET A 119 -13.12 7.09 0.88
N ALA A 120 -13.62 6.88 -0.33
CA ALA A 120 -14.57 7.81 -0.96
C ALA A 120 -15.88 7.86 -0.16
N ASP A 121 -16.44 6.71 0.24
CA ASP A 121 -17.64 6.64 1.07
C ASP A 121 -17.46 7.36 2.41
N LYS A 122 -16.31 7.19 3.05
CA LYS A 122 -15.97 7.87 4.31
C LYS A 122 -15.97 9.40 4.14
N ILE A 123 -15.39 9.90 3.06
CA ILE A 123 -15.38 11.35 2.75
C ILE A 123 -16.82 11.84 2.51
N ILE A 124 -17.62 11.10 1.73
CA ILE A 124 -19.00 11.44 1.44
C ILE A 124 -19.81 11.54 2.73
N GLN A 125 -19.67 10.57 3.64
CA GLN A 125 -20.36 10.57 4.93
C GLN A 125 -19.90 11.72 5.84
N THR A 126 -18.58 11.96 5.92
CA THR A 126 -18.01 13.03 6.75
C THR A 126 -18.45 14.42 6.28
N CYS A 127 -18.64 14.57 4.96
CA CYS A 127 -19.08 15.82 4.35
C CYS A 127 -20.61 15.99 4.29
N ASP A 128 -21.39 15.06 4.85
CA ASP A 128 -22.87 15.05 4.72
C ASP A 128 -23.27 15.21 3.24
N GLY A 129 -22.76 14.31 2.40
CA GLY A 129 -22.89 14.36 0.94
C GLY A 129 -21.88 15.31 0.27
N VAL A 130 -21.57 15.05 -0.99
CA VAL A 130 -20.58 15.82 -1.77
C VAL A 130 -21.13 16.37 -3.09
N ALA A 131 -22.39 16.11 -3.43
CA ALA A 131 -23.00 16.58 -4.67
C ALA A 131 -22.93 18.11 -4.77
N GLY A 132 -22.33 18.62 -5.86
CA GLY A 132 -22.14 20.06 -6.11
C GLY A 132 -21.06 20.72 -5.22
N LYS A 133 -20.44 19.99 -4.29
CA LYS A 133 -19.34 20.51 -3.46
C LYS A 133 -18.01 20.41 -4.21
N THR A 134 -17.09 21.35 -3.96
CA THR A 134 -15.72 21.27 -4.44
C THR A 134 -14.83 20.63 -3.38
N ILE A 135 -14.19 19.52 -3.72
CA ILE A 135 -13.26 18.80 -2.84
C ILE A 135 -11.83 19.03 -3.34
N ALA A 136 -10.96 19.54 -2.48
CA ALA A 136 -9.54 19.66 -2.75
C ALA A 136 -8.82 18.35 -2.39
N VAL A 137 -8.08 17.81 -3.36
CA VAL A 137 -7.24 16.61 -3.19
C VAL A 137 -5.79 17.04 -3.24
N LEU A 138 -5.08 16.89 -2.12
CA LEU A 138 -3.67 17.24 -2.00
C LEU A 138 -2.82 15.96 -2.03
N GLY A 139 -2.10 15.75 -3.13
CA GLY A 139 -1.34 14.54 -3.40
C GLY A 139 -2.16 13.53 -4.23
N VAL A 140 -1.67 13.19 -5.41
CA VAL A 140 -2.30 12.21 -6.32
C VAL A 140 -1.37 11.03 -6.64
N THR A 141 -0.08 11.16 -6.39
CA THR A 141 0.91 10.11 -6.58
C THR A 141 0.82 9.04 -5.48
N PHE A 142 1.32 7.83 -5.75
CA PHE A 142 1.19 6.72 -4.79
C PHE A 142 2.11 6.84 -3.56
N LYS A 143 3.12 7.71 -3.63
CA LYS A 143 4.05 8.01 -2.54
C LYS A 143 4.75 9.37 -2.77
N PRO A 144 5.40 9.97 -1.76
CA PRO A 144 6.17 11.20 -1.92
C PRO A 144 7.36 11.05 -2.89
N ASN A 145 7.79 12.18 -3.47
CA ASN A 145 8.98 12.30 -4.34
C ASN A 145 8.92 11.41 -5.60
N THR A 146 7.77 11.34 -6.24
CA THR A 146 7.57 10.65 -7.53
C THR A 146 6.39 11.25 -8.28
N ASP A 147 6.43 11.18 -9.61
CA ASP A 147 5.32 11.47 -10.52
C ASP A 147 4.42 10.24 -10.80
N ASP A 148 4.72 9.09 -10.21
CA ASP A 148 4.04 7.83 -10.48
C ASP A 148 2.66 7.79 -9.78
N MET A 149 1.60 7.76 -10.60
CA MET A 149 0.20 7.67 -10.17
C MET A 149 -0.39 6.27 -10.37
N ARG A 150 0.38 5.29 -10.86
CA ARG A 150 -0.14 3.94 -11.14
C ARG A 150 -0.71 3.30 -9.88
N ASP A 151 -1.96 2.84 -9.98
CA ASP A 151 -2.70 2.22 -8.86
C ASP A 151 -2.74 3.07 -7.59
N SER A 152 -2.51 4.39 -7.70
CA SER A 152 -2.61 5.28 -6.55
C SER A 152 -4.03 5.24 -5.97
N PRO A 153 -4.19 5.12 -4.64
CA PRO A 153 -5.51 5.18 -4.01
C PRO A 153 -6.30 6.46 -4.32
N SER A 154 -5.61 7.57 -4.60
CA SER A 154 -6.25 8.83 -5.00
C SER A 154 -7.11 8.70 -6.24
N LEU A 155 -6.74 7.84 -7.20
CA LEU A 155 -7.51 7.65 -8.43
C LEU A 155 -8.88 7.03 -8.14
N ASP A 156 -8.93 5.99 -7.29
CA ASP A 156 -10.17 5.34 -6.89
C ASP A 156 -11.05 6.30 -6.06
N ILE A 157 -10.43 7.06 -5.14
CA ILE A 157 -11.11 8.06 -4.29
C ILE A 157 -11.71 9.18 -5.15
N ILE A 158 -10.93 9.75 -6.06
CA ILE A 158 -11.39 10.82 -6.96
C ILE A 158 -12.56 10.33 -7.81
N ALA A 159 -12.44 9.14 -8.41
CA ALA A 159 -13.52 8.55 -9.21
C ALA A 159 -14.80 8.36 -8.39
N GLY A 160 -14.68 7.84 -7.16
CA GLY A 160 -15.81 7.67 -6.24
C GLY A 160 -16.50 8.99 -5.89
N LEU A 161 -15.72 10.03 -5.58
CA LEU A 161 -16.25 11.36 -5.27
C LEU A 161 -16.91 12.03 -6.48
N GLN A 162 -16.32 11.91 -7.68
CA GLN A 162 -16.91 12.42 -8.92
C GLN A 162 -18.23 11.72 -9.26
N ASN A 163 -18.30 10.40 -9.09
CA ASN A 163 -19.52 9.63 -9.26
C ASN A 163 -20.63 10.06 -8.28
N ALA A 164 -20.27 10.54 -7.11
CA ALA A 164 -21.18 11.12 -6.11
C ALA A 164 -21.50 12.60 -6.38
N GLY A 165 -21.04 13.18 -7.49
CA GLY A 165 -21.36 14.54 -7.93
C GLY A 165 -20.45 15.64 -7.37
N ALA A 166 -19.28 15.31 -6.83
CA ALA A 166 -18.31 16.29 -6.38
C ALA A 166 -17.52 16.92 -7.55
N HIS A 167 -17.15 18.18 -7.41
CA HIS A 167 -16.15 18.85 -8.24
C HIS A 167 -14.76 18.68 -7.62
N ILE A 168 -13.82 18.05 -8.32
CA ILE A 168 -12.48 17.80 -7.81
C ILE A 168 -11.50 18.88 -8.24
N ARG A 169 -10.71 19.38 -7.30
CA ARG A 169 -9.51 20.20 -7.54
C ARG A 169 -8.33 19.47 -6.93
N ALA A 170 -7.47 18.92 -7.78
CA ALA A 170 -6.29 18.19 -7.34
C ALA A 170 -5.04 19.05 -7.45
N TYR A 171 -4.09 18.83 -6.55
CA TYR A 171 -2.76 19.39 -6.61
C TYR A 171 -1.74 18.36 -6.12
N ASP A 172 -0.66 18.21 -6.88
CA ASP A 172 0.51 17.42 -6.50
C ASP A 172 1.76 18.11 -7.04
N PRO A 173 2.81 18.34 -6.23
CA PRO A 173 4.00 19.06 -6.70
C PRO A 173 4.80 18.30 -7.76
N GLU A 174 4.71 16.96 -7.82
CA GLU A 174 5.47 16.11 -8.74
C GLU A 174 4.59 15.47 -9.83
N GLY A 175 3.30 15.24 -9.54
CA GLY A 175 2.38 14.50 -10.40
C GLY A 175 1.47 15.37 -11.28
N MET A 176 1.80 16.66 -11.47
CA MET A 176 1.02 17.60 -12.29
C MET A 176 1.71 17.88 -13.62
#